data_95f93d5319869d617e2a9f17efca4a41
#
_entry.id   95f93d5319869d617e2a9f17efca4a41
#
_cell.length_a   1.000
_cell.length_b   1.000
_cell.length_c   1.000
_cell.angle_alpha   90.00
_cell.angle_beta   90.00
_cell.angle_gamma   90.00
#
_symmetry.space_group_name_H-M   'P 1'
#
loop_
_entity.id
_entity.type
_entity.pdbx_description
1 polymer ?
#
loop_
_entity_poly.entity_id
_entity_poly.type
_entity_poly.pdbx_seq_one_letter_code
_entity_poly.pdbx_strand_id
1 'polypeptide(L)'
;KPIQYRAKQANGHSDFDLELPIFNGKYSSSCYVDGTLNAMDDMSSKNSGHLANHLKGTRAIFMHRPFKKMPITAFSIAYLYALAHGDKVDHEELIKYVNLSNLDENEILEELLNKPNVSDFPDSDINQEALPLTTELVKIIHSESDFQKNVISKLRSGSELTMEMGNIYSGSVFGWLSAGLEDALNCEVDLSNEEALMIGYGSGDAAEVIPITFV
;
A
#
# COMPACT_ATOMS: atom_id res chain seq x y z
N LYS A 1 4.59 19.87 -2.25
CA LYS A 1 5.73 20.67 -2.75
C LYS A 1 6.42 19.90 -3.86
N PRO A 2 6.88 20.56 -4.94
CA PRO A 2 7.58 19.87 -6.03
C PRO A 2 8.82 19.15 -5.54
N ILE A 3 9.02 17.92 -5.95
CA ILE A 3 10.20 17.10 -5.63
C ILE A 3 11.51 17.84 -5.91
N GLN A 4 11.54 18.68 -6.96
CA GLN A 4 12.66 19.55 -7.33
C GLN A 4 13.12 20.53 -6.23
N TYR A 5 12.17 21.08 -5.45
CA TYR A 5 12.50 22.01 -4.37
C TYR A 5 13.18 21.32 -3.20
N ARG A 6 12.77 20.12 -2.86
CA ARG A 6 13.37 19.31 -1.79
C ARG A 6 14.74 18.77 -2.16
N ALA A 7 14.97 18.51 -3.44
CA ALA A 7 16.26 18.07 -3.96
C ALA A 7 17.38 19.11 -3.75
N LYS A 8 17.08 20.40 -3.94
CA LYS A 8 18.05 21.50 -3.71
C LYS A 8 18.47 21.61 -2.25
N GLN A 9 17.56 21.34 -1.29
CA GLN A 9 17.86 21.44 0.14
C GLN A 9 18.64 20.23 0.70
N ALA A 10 18.41 19.04 0.18
CA ALA A 10 19.04 17.82 0.68
C ALA A 10 20.55 17.72 0.40
N ASN A 11 21.06 18.41 -0.63
CA ASN A 11 22.44 18.23 -1.11
C ASN A 11 23.39 19.40 -0.83
N GLY A 12 22.93 20.54 -0.31
CA GLY A 12 23.79 21.67 0.04
C GLY A 12 24.61 22.29 -1.11
N HIS A 13 24.43 21.83 -2.33
CA HIS A 13 25.12 22.31 -3.52
C HIS A 13 24.24 23.25 -4.32
N SER A 14 24.53 24.56 -4.19
CA SER A 14 23.81 25.63 -4.86
C SER A 14 24.16 25.83 -6.36
N ASP A 15 25.12 25.09 -6.90
CA ASP A 15 25.78 25.48 -8.15
C ASP A 15 25.34 24.70 -9.39
N PHE A 16 24.46 23.76 -9.28
CA PHE A 16 23.89 23.05 -10.43
C PHE A 16 22.38 23.11 -10.41
N ASP A 17 21.81 23.92 -11.31
CA ASP A 17 20.38 23.89 -11.70
C ASP A 17 20.04 22.59 -12.44
N LEU A 18 20.45 21.45 -11.87
CA LEU A 18 20.06 20.17 -12.40
C LEU A 18 18.66 19.86 -11.90
N GLU A 19 17.69 19.99 -12.79
CA GLU A 19 16.29 19.55 -12.60
C GLU A 19 16.18 18.02 -12.55
N LEU A 20 17.17 17.36 -11.97
CA LEU A 20 17.15 15.90 -11.81
C LEU A 20 16.34 15.55 -10.56
N PRO A 21 15.33 14.68 -10.69
CA PRO A 21 14.60 14.20 -9.53
C PRO A 21 15.55 13.41 -8.63
N ILE A 22 15.68 13.85 -7.38
CA ILE A 22 16.41 13.09 -6.36
C ILE A 22 15.43 12.13 -5.71
N PHE A 23 15.76 10.85 -5.80
CA PHE A 23 15.00 9.81 -5.17
C PHE A 23 15.31 9.79 -3.65
N ASN A 24 14.27 10.00 -2.83
CA ASN A 24 14.31 9.74 -1.39
C ASN A 24 13.41 8.53 -1.09
N GLY A 25 14.03 7.40 -0.70
CA GLY A 25 13.33 6.13 -0.54
C GLY A 25 12.24 6.16 0.54
N LYS A 26 12.49 6.81 1.67
CA LYS A 26 11.51 6.90 2.78
C LYS A 26 10.35 7.80 2.39
N TYR A 27 10.64 8.98 1.88
CA TYR A 27 9.60 9.91 1.42
C TYR A 27 8.73 9.28 0.32
N SER A 28 9.36 8.65 -0.68
CA SER A 28 8.62 7.98 -1.76
C SER A 28 7.75 6.83 -1.26
N SER A 29 8.22 6.09 -0.25
CA SER A 29 7.43 5.04 0.40
C SER A 29 6.26 5.63 1.18
N SER A 30 6.46 6.74 1.89
CA SER A 30 5.41 7.43 2.63
C SER A 30 4.35 8.01 1.71
N CYS A 31 4.74 8.65 0.60
CA CYS A 31 3.80 9.13 -0.44
C CYS A 31 3.01 7.97 -1.05
N TYR A 32 3.67 6.84 -1.31
CA TYR A 32 3.02 5.67 -1.87
C TYR A 32 1.97 5.08 -0.92
N VAL A 33 2.28 4.98 0.39
CA VAL A 33 1.34 4.53 1.42
C VAL A 33 0.18 5.52 1.53
N ASP A 34 0.46 6.80 1.70
CA ASP A 34 -0.57 7.84 1.85
C ASP A 34 -1.50 7.90 0.63
N GLY A 35 -0.93 7.91 -0.58
CA GLY A 35 -1.72 7.84 -1.82
C GLY A 35 -2.59 6.59 -1.90
N THR A 36 -2.07 5.43 -1.49
CA THR A 36 -2.83 4.18 -1.44
C THR A 36 -4.00 4.28 -0.47
N LEU A 37 -3.79 4.79 0.75
CA LEU A 37 -4.85 4.94 1.76
C LEU A 37 -5.92 5.93 1.30
N ASN A 38 -5.53 7.08 0.76
CA ASN A 38 -6.46 8.08 0.23
C ASN A 38 -7.32 7.53 -0.91
N ALA A 39 -6.72 6.74 -1.82
CA ALA A 39 -7.44 6.12 -2.92
C ALA A 39 -8.41 5.02 -2.44
N MET A 40 -8.06 4.29 -1.37
CA MET A 40 -8.94 3.31 -0.74
C MET A 40 -10.12 3.96 -0.03
N ASP A 41 -9.90 5.08 0.66
CA ASP A 41 -10.96 5.88 1.28
C ASP A 41 -11.93 6.41 0.21
N ASP A 42 -11.41 6.94 -0.90
CA ASP A 42 -12.22 7.41 -2.02
C ASP A 42 -13.04 6.27 -2.64
N MET A 43 -12.44 5.11 -2.89
CA MET A 43 -13.14 3.92 -3.38
C MET A 43 -14.25 3.49 -2.40
N SER A 44 -13.93 3.40 -1.10
CA SER A 44 -14.89 2.98 -0.08
C SER A 44 -16.06 3.96 0.04
N SER A 45 -15.81 5.26 -0.10
CA SER A 45 -16.85 6.29 -0.06
C SER A 45 -17.86 6.19 -1.21
N LYS A 46 -17.43 5.63 -2.35
CA LYS A 46 -18.25 5.44 -3.57
C LYS A 46 -19.00 4.11 -3.59
N ASN A 47 -18.59 3.17 -2.73
CA ASN A 47 -19.19 1.84 -2.64
C ASN A 47 -19.86 1.65 -1.28
N SER A 48 -20.89 0.81 -1.22
CA SER A 48 -21.53 0.47 0.04
C SER A 48 -20.69 -0.50 0.86
N GLY A 49 -20.52 -0.23 2.15
CA GLY A 49 -19.81 -1.10 3.08
C GLY A 49 -18.51 -0.51 3.64
N HIS A 50 -17.95 -1.17 4.63
CA HIS A 50 -16.66 -0.78 5.20
C HIS A 50 -15.50 -1.26 4.34
N LEU A 51 -14.43 -0.48 4.28
CA LEU A 51 -13.22 -0.82 3.53
C LEU A 51 -12.69 -2.22 3.92
N ALA A 52 -12.72 -2.59 5.21
CA ALA A 52 -12.30 -3.90 5.67
C ALA A 52 -13.04 -5.05 4.97
N ASN A 53 -14.36 -4.92 4.77
CA ASN A 53 -15.16 -5.93 4.09
C ASN A 53 -14.77 -6.08 2.62
N HIS A 54 -14.52 -4.97 1.92
CA HIS A 54 -14.04 -5.00 0.54
C HIS A 54 -12.67 -5.70 0.46
N LEU A 55 -11.73 -5.33 1.34
CA LEU A 55 -10.40 -5.96 1.35
C LEU A 55 -10.46 -7.44 1.70
N LYS A 56 -11.33 -7.84 2.65
CA LYS A 56 -11.52 -9.25 3.03
C LYS A 56 -12.15 -10.05 1.89
N GLY A 57 -13.14 -9.51 1.20
CA GLY A 57 -13.84 -10.14 0.08
C GLY A 57 -13.02 -10.26 -1.20
N THR A 58 -12.04 -9.41 -1.39
CA THR A 58 -11.22 -9.39 -2.61
C THR A 58 -10.33 -10.62 -2.74
N ARG A 59 -10.33 -11.24 -3.93
CA ARG A 59 -9.56 -12.44 -4.26
C ARG A 59 -8.09 -12.15 -4.53
N ALA A 60 -7.78 -11.07 -5.24
CA ALA A 60 -6.43 -10.70 -5.66
C ALA A 60 -6.24 -9.18 -5.68
N ILE A 61 -5.01 -8.74 -5.48
CA ILE A 61 -4.62 -7.34 -5.49
C ILE A 61 -3.47 -7.14 -6.47
N PHE A 62 -3.66 -6.21 -7.40
CA PHE A 62 -2.66 -5.80 -8.39
C PHE A 62 -2.29 -4.34 -8.16
N MET A 63 -1.02 -4.08 -7.86
CA MET A 63 -0.56 -2.74 -7.48
C MET A 63 0.54 -2.23 -8.41
N HIS A 64 0.63 -0.91 -8.52
CA HIS A 64 1.86 -0.31 -9.03
C HIS A 64 3.07 -0.77 -8.20
N ARG A 65 4.11 -1.27 -8.87
CA ARG A 65 5.28 -1.84 -8.20
C ARG A 65 6.58 -1.12 -8.58
N PRO A 66 6.90 0.00 -7.92
CA PRO A 66 8.19 0.68 -8.16
C PRO A 66 9.36 -0.11 -7.53
N PHE A 67 9.13 -0.78 -6.41
CA PHE A 67 10.11 -1.62 -5.70
C PHE A 67 9.47 -2.91 -5.18
N LYS A 68 10.30 -3.94 -5.01
CA LYS A 68 9.86 -5.30 -4.64
C LYS A 68 8.93 -5.34 -3.44
N LYS A 69 9.27 -4.63 -2.35
CA LYS A 69 8.52 -4.70 -1.08
C LYS A 69 7.46 -3.63 -0.90
N MET A 70 7.49 -2.56 -1.69
CA MET A 70 6.63 -1.39 -1.51
C MET A 70 5.12 -1.73 -1.55
N PRO A 71 4.61 -2.50 -2.53
CA PRO A 71 3.20 -2.88 -2.55
C PRO A 71 2.80 -3.74 -1.34
N ILE A 72 3.67 -4.66 -0.93
CA ILE A 72 3.41 -5.54 0.22
C ILE A 72 3.25 -4.70 1.48
N THR A 73 4.18 -3.78 1.73
CA THR A 73 4.13 -2.89 2.90
C THR A 73 2.89 -2.00 2.85
N ALA A 74 2.63 -1.35 1.72
CA ALA A 74 1.49 -0.44 1.60
C ALA A 74 0.14 -1.16 1.76
N PHE A 75 -0.04 -2.32 1.13
CA PHE A 75 -1.27 -3.08 1.28
C PHE A 75 -1.43 -3.65 2.69
N SER A 76 -0.35 -4.07 3.34
CA SER A 76 -0.37 -4.50 4.74
C SER A 76 -0.82 -3.38 5.68
N ILE A 77 -0.29 -2.17 5.49
CA ILE A 77 -0.70 -0.98 6.24
C ILE A 77 -2.17 -0.64 5.94
N ALA A 78 -2.58 -0.68 4.67
CA ALA A 78 -3.95 -0.41 4.27
C ALA A 78 -4.96 -1.41 4.88
N TYR A 79 -4.57 -2.68 5.03
CA TYR A 79 -5.40 -3.66 5.71
C TYR A 79 -5.59 -3.32 7.19
N LEU A 80 -4.51 -3.00 7.91
CA LEU A 80 -4.59 -2.59 9.32
C LEU A 80 -5.37 -1.28 9.48
N TYR A 81 -5.17 -0.32 8.57
CA TYR A 81 -5.95 0.91 8.49
C TYR A 81 -7.45 0.62 8.32
N ALA A 82 -7.80 -0.28 7.42
CA ALA A 82 -9.18 -0.69 7.20
C ALA A 82 -9.81 -1.34 8.44
N LEU A 83 -9.05 -2.16 9.17
CA LEU A 83 -9.50 -2.76 10.43
C LEU A 83 -9.74 -1.69 11.51
N ALA A 84 -8.88 -0.67 11.60
CA ALA A 84 -9.03 0.43 12.56
C ALA A 84 -10.27 1.30 12.28
N HIS A 85 -10.72 1.38 11.02
CA HIS A 85 -11.91 2.13 10.60
C HIS A 85 -13.15 1.24 10.41
N GLY A 86 -13.04 -0.06 10.70
CA GLY A 86 -14.07 -1.05 10.53
C GLY A 86 -15.05 -1.14 11.70
N ASP A 87 -15.74 -2.25 11.77
CA ASP A 87 -16.66 -2.54 12.86
C ASP A 87 -15.94 -3.16 14.08
N LYS A 88 -16.74 -3.61 15.07
CA LYS A 88 -16.18 -4.21 16.29
C LYS A 88 -15.36 -5.48 16.01
N VAL A 89 -15.76 -6.28 15.03
CA VAL A 89 -15.06 -7.53 14.67
C VAL A 89 -13.70 -7.20 14.01
N ASP A 90 -13.68 -6.15 13.20
CA ASP A 90 -12.46 -5.64 12.59
C ASP A 90 -11.47 -5.11 13.63
N HIS A 91 -11.98 -4.35 14.63
CA HIS A 91 -11.16 -3.88 15.75
C HIS A 91 -10.61 -5.06 16.57
N GLU A 92 -11.42 -6.09 16.87
CA GLU A 92 -10.94 -7.28 17.59
C GLU A 92 -9.83 -8.00 16.81
N GLU A 93 -9.91 -8.04 15.47
CA GLU A 93 -8.85 -8.59 14.62
C GLU A 93 -7.58 -7.73 14.70
N LEU A 94 -7.68 -6.40 14.64
CA LEU A 94 -6.54 -5.51 14.78
C LEU A 94 -5.84 -5.69 16.12
N ILE A 95 -6.61 -5.71 17.23
CA ILE A 95 -6.10 -5.94 18.58
C ILE A 95 -5.38 -7.28 18.69
N LYS A 96 -5.90 -8.33 18.05
CA LYS A 96 -5.22 -9.62 17.99
C LYS A 96 -3.82 -9.49 17.40
N TYR A 97 -3.65 -8.72 16.30
CA TYR A 97 -2.34 -8.50 15.71
C TYR A 97 -1.42 -7.65 16.61
N VAL A 98 -1.95 -6.60 17.22
CA VAL A 98 -1.18 -5.76 18.17
C VAL A 98 -0.65 -6.58 19.35
N ASN A 99 -1.46 -7.47 19.90
CA ASN A 99 -1.10 -8.36 21.01
C ASN A 99 0.04 -9.36 20.69
N LEU A 100 0.38 -9.56 19.40
CA LEU A 100 1.55 -10.34 18.98
C LEU A 100 2.84 -9.51 19.03
N SER A 101 2.74 -8.24 19.30
CA SER A 101 3.85 -7.31 19.42
C SER A 101 4.01 -6.78 20.85
N ASN A 102 5.05 -6.00 21.09
CA ASN A 102 5.23 -5.23 22.33
C ASN A 102 4.84 -3.75 22.17
N LEU A 103 4.09 -3.42 21.12
CA LEU A 103 3.64 -2.06 20.82
C LEU A 103 2.39 -1.73 21.63
N ASP A 104 2.21 -0.44 21.94
CA ASP A 104 1.04 0.03 22.66
C ASP A 104 -0.18 0.10 21.71
N GLU A 105 -1.29 -0.48 22.14
CA GLU A 105 -2.53 -0.55 21.36
C GLU A 105 -3.09 0.84 21.07
N ASN A 106 -3.07 1.74 22.06
CA ASN A 106 -3.63 3.08 21.87
C ASN A 106 -2.78 3.90 20.91
N GLU A 107 -1.45 3.77 20.96
CA GLU A 107 -0.54 4.47 20.04
C GLU A 107 -0.73 3.98 18.59
N ILE A 108 -0.90 2.67 18.37
CA ILE A 108 -1.20 2.11 17.04
C ILE A 108 -2.56 2.61 16.53
N LEU A 109 -3.59 2.57 17.36
CA LEU A 109 -4.92 3.06 17.00
C LEU A 109 -4.89 4.56 16.70
N GLU A 110 -4.20 5.36 17.52
CA GLU A 110 -4.06 6.79 17.29
C GLU A 110 -3.35 7.09 15.96
N GLU A 111 -2.27 6.36 15.66
CA GLU A 111 -1.54 6.51 14.39
C GLU A 111 -2.42 6.16 13.18
N LEU A 112 -3.20 5.07 13.25
CA LEU A 112 -4.08 4.61 12.16
C LEU A 112 -5.30 5.54 11.98
N LEU A 113 -5.92 6.00 13.06
CA LEU A 113 -7.10 6.86 13.00
C LEU A 113 -6.77 8.31 12.62
N ASN A 114 -5.57 8.78 12.96
CA ASN A 114 -5.09 10.13 12.70
C ASN A 114 -3.90 10.13 11.74
N LYS A 115 -3.97 9.31 10.67
CA LYS A 115 -2.87 9.21 9.71
C LYS A 115 -2.39 10.58 9.25
N PRO A 116 -1.07 10.84 9.27
CA PRO A 116 -0.54 12.11 8.83
C PRO A 116 -0.68 12.25 7.31
N ASN A 117 -0.98 13.46 6.86
CA ASN A 117 -0.88 13.82 5.46
C ASN A 117 0.60 14.06 5.10
N VAL A 118 1.17 13.23 4.26
CA VAL A 118 2.59 13.33 3.88
C VAL A 118 2.92 14.64 3.19
N SER A 119 1.95 15.28 2.53
CA SER A 119 2.15 16.61 1.93
C SER A 119 2.41 17.71 2.94
N ASP A 120 2.00 17.50 4.20
CA ASP A 120 2.17 18.47 5.29
C ASP A 120 3.49 18.28 6.05
N PHE A 121 4.27 17.25 5.72
CA PHE A 121 5.57 17.04 6.36
C PHE A 121 6.50 18.23 6.10
N PRO A 122 7.12 18.78 7.16
CA PRO A 122 8.13 19.80 6.99
C PRO A 122 9.34 19.25 6.21
N ASP A 123 10.07 20.13 5.54
CA ASP A 123 11.23 19.73 4.74
C ASP A 123 12.33 19.04 5.57
N SER A 124 12.37 19.29 6.89
CA SER A 124 13.25 18.61 7.85
C SER A 124 12.90 17.14 8.05
N ASP A 125 11.65 16.76 7.81
CA ASP A 125 11.12 15.44 8.15
C ASP A 125 10.93 14.53 6.92
N ILE A 126 11.54 14.89 5.81
CA ILE A 126 11.50 14.13 4.54
C ILE A 126 11.98 12.66 4.70
N ASN A 127 12.68 12.35 5.78
CA ASN A 127 13.15 11.01 6.11
C ASN A 127 12.26 10.26 7.11
N GLN A 128 11.12 10.83 7.50
CA GLN A 128 10.17 10.15 8.36
C GLN A 128 9.31 9.15 7.58
N GLU A 129 8.95 8.07 8.24
CA GLU A 129 7.90 7.16 7.77
C GLU A 129 6.54 7.75 8.14
N ALA A 130 5.54 7.62 7.27
CA ALA A 130 4.20 8.18 7.52
C ALA A 130 3.52 7.49 8.72
N LEU A 131 3.72 6.19 8.86
CA LEU A 131 3.09 5.33 9.88
C LEU A 131 4.17 4.40 10.48
N PRO A 132 5.08 4.93 11.32
CA PRO A 132 6.23 4.17 11.80
C PRO A 132 5.85 2.99 12.70
N LEU A 133 4.89 3.16 13.62
CA LEU A 133 4.44 2.10 14.52
C LEU A 133 3.71 1.00 13.76
N THR A 134 2.82 1.37 12.84
CA THR A 134 2.12 0.42 11.97
C THR A 134 3.09 -0.33 11.06
N THR A 135 4.12 0.35 10.54
CA THR A 135 5.18 -0.28 9.73
C THR A 135 5.96 -1.30 10.57
N GLU A 136 6.24 -1.01 11.83
CA GLU A 136 6.90 -1.96 12.75
C GLU A 136 5.99 -3.14 13.06
N LEU A 137 4.71 -2.90 13.34
CA LEU A 137 3.71 -3.95 13.54
C LEU A 137 3.66 -4.90 12.33
N VAL A 138 3.60 -4.37 11.11
CA VAL A 138 3.61 -5.16 9.86
C VAL A 138 4.82 -6.09 9.79
N LYS A 139 6.03 -5.63 10.18
CA LYS A 139 7.23 -6.48 10.19
C LYS A 139 7.10 -7.66 11.15
N ILE A 140 6.49 -7.43 12.32
CA ILE A 140 6.30 -8.44 13.36
C ILE A 140 5.29 -9.50 12.90
N ILE A 141 4.12 -9.06 12.41
CA ILE A 141 3.00 -9.95 12.06
C ILE A 141 3.10 -10.54 10.66
N HIS A 142 4.10 -10.15 9.85
CA HIS A 142 4.21 -10.57 8.45
C HIS A 142 4.17 -12.11 8.25
N SER A 143 4.73 -12.87 9.18
CA SER A 143 4.77 -14.34 9.13
C SER A 143 3.57 -15.03 9.77
N GLU A 144 2.65 -14.28 10.40
CA GLU A 144 1.47 -14.86 11.04
C GLU A 144 0.52 -15.48 10.01
N SER A 145 0.00 -16.65 10.32
CA SER A 145 -0.78 -17.47 9.38
C SER A 145 -2.03 -16.75 8.85
N ASP A 146 -2.75 -16.07 9.76
CA ASP A 146 -3.97 -15.33 9.38
C ASP A 146 -3.62 -14.12 8.52
N PHE A 147 -2.54 -13.40 8.85
CA PHE A 147 -2.06 -12.27 8.08
C PHE A 147 -1.55 -12.70 6.70
N GLN A 148 -0.84 -13.82 6.63
CA GLN A 148 -0.43 -14.43 5.36
C GLN A 148 -1.64 -14.76 4.48
N LYS A 149 -2.71 -15.32 5.06
CA LYS A 149 -3.94 -15.67 4.35
C LYS A 149 -4.72 -14.44 3.91
N ASN A 150 -4.93 -13.47 4.80
CA ASN A 150 -5.82 -12.34 4.57
C ASN A 150 -5.19 -11.22 3.75
N VAL A 151 -3.84 -11.11 3.77
CA VAL A 151 -3.10 -10.01 3.15
C VAL A 151 -2.13 -10.52 2.08
N ILE A 152 -1.13 -11.30 2.50
CA ILE A 152 0.00 -11.61 1.62
C ILE A 152 -0.40 -12.51 0.46
N SER A 153 -1.31 -13.46 0.70
CA SER A 153 -1.77 -14.38 -0.36
C SER A 153 -2.45 -13.65 -1.53
N LYS A 154 -3.12 -12.52 -1.25
CA LYS A 154 -3.83 -11.72 -2.26
C LYS A 154 -2.88 -11.02 -3.24
N LEU A 155 -1.62 -10.83 -2.85
CA LEU A 155 -0.57 -10.20 -3.64
C LEU A 155 0.32 -11.22 -4.39
N ARG A 156 0.00 -12.53 -4.34
CA ARG A 156 0.90 -13.56 -4.89
C ARG A 156 0.78 -13.75 -6.38
N SER A 157 -0.44 -13.77 -6.91
CA SER A 157 -0.69 -14.07 -8.33
C SER A 157 0.05 -13.06 -9.23
N GLY A 158 0.90 -13.53 -10.13
CA GLY A 158 1.73 -12.74 -11.03
C GLY A 158 2.87 -11.94 -10.37
N SER A 159 3.04 -12.09 -9.06
CA SER A 159 3.98 -11.28 -8.28
C SER A 159 5.44 -11.53 -8.66
N GLU A 160 5.82 -12.77 -8.96
CA GLU A 160 7.22 -13.13 -9.26
C GLU A 160 7.67 -12.46 -10.56
N LEU A 161 6.88 -12.56 -11.61
CA LEU A 161 7.19 -11.93 -12.91
C LEU A 161 7.38 -10.41 -12.74
N THR A 162 6.48 -9.75 -12.03
CA THR A 162 6.58 -8.30 -11.85
C THR A 162 7.76 -7.88 -10.97
N MET A 163 8.25 -8.75 -10.11
CA MET A 163 9.49 -8.50 -9.37
C MET A 163 10.73 -8.51 -10.26
N GLU A 164 10.73 -9.34 -11.31
CA GLU A 164 11.83 -9.43 -12.28
C GLU A 164 11.80 -8.29 -13.31
N MET A 165 10.60 -7.81 -13.68
CA MET A 165 10.44 -6.74 -14.66
C MET A 165 10.95 -5.38 -14.17
N GLY A 166 11.00 -5.15 -12.86
CA GLY A 166 11.34 -3.85 -12.29
C GLY A 166 10.24 -2.80 -12.47
N ASN A 167 10.62 -1.52 -12.30
CA ASN A 167 9.67 -0.40 -12.41
C ASN A 167 9.38 -0.04 -13.87
N ILE A 168 8.19 -0.37 -14.35
CA ILE A 168 7.65 0.03 -15.67
C ILE A 168 6.57 1.10 -15.54
N TYR A 169 6.65 1.93 -14.48
CA TYR A 169 5.75 3.06 -14.20
C TYR A 169 4.27 2.64 -14.19
N SER A 170 3.39 3.41 -14.83
CA SER A 170 1.95 3.14 -14.90
C SER A 170 1.59 1.81 -15.56
N GLY A 171 2.48 1.23 -16.36
CA GLY A 171 2.30 -0.10 -16.95
C GLY A 171 2.38 -1.24 -15.94
N SER A 172 2.97 -1.03 -14.75
CA SER A 172 3.21 -2.11 -13.80
C SER A 172 1.93 -2.73 -13.22
N VAL A 173 0.85 -1.98 -13.08
CA VAL A 173 -0.45 -2.52 -12.63
C VAL A 173 -1.00 -3.50 -13.66
N PHE A 174 -1.01 -3.11 -14.93
CA PHE A 174 -1.49 -3.97 -16.02
C PHE A 174 -0.57 -5.16 -16.26
N GLY A 175 0.74 -4.96 -16.14
CA GLY A 175 1.73 -6.04 -16.20
C GLY A 175 1.50 -7.07 -15.09
N TRP A 176 1.19 -6.61 -13.88
CA TRP A 176 0.89 -7.52 -12.76
C TRP A 176 -0.45 -8.23 -12.96
N LEU A 177 -1.49 -7.52 -13.41
CA LEU A 177 -2.78 -8.14 -13.73
C LEU A 177 -2.60 -9.23 -14.80
N SER A 178 -1.89 -8.93 -15.89
CA SER A 178 -1.65 -9.90 -16.98
C SER A 178 -0.90 -11.13 -16.49
N ALA A 179 0.15 -10.94 -15.68
CA ALA A 179 0.89 -12.05 -15.08
C ALA A 179 0.02 -12.86 -14.09
N GLY A 180 -0.86 -12.18 -13.33
CA GLY A 180 -1.79 -12.86 -12.43
C GLY A 180 -2.84 -13.70 -13.14
N LEU A 181 -3.34 -13.25 -14.29
CA LEU A 181 -4.23 -14.01 -15.13
C LEU A 181 -3.52 -15.24 -15.74
N GLU A 182 -2.28 -15.08 -16.19
CA GLU A 182 -1.47 -16.19 -16.68
C GLU A 182 -1.21 -17.23 -15.60
N ASP A 183 -0.86 -16.79 -14.37
CA ASP A 183 -0.71 -17.71 -13.23
C ASP A 183 -1.99 -18.48 -12.94
N ALA A 184 -3.15 -17.80 -12.95
CA ALA A 184 -4.44 -18.44 -12.72
C ALA A 184 -4.74 -19.51 -13.80
N LEU A 185 -4.47 -19.21 -15.06
CA LEU A 185 -4.60 -20.17 -16.16
C LEU A 185 -3.68 -21.38 -15.99
N ASN A 186 -2.41 -21.13 -15.66
CA ASN A 186 -1.41 -22.19 -15.49
C ASN A 186 -1.68 -23.08 -14.27
N CYS A 187 -2.32 -22.53 -13.24
CA CYS A 187 -2.70 -23.26 -12.02
C CYS A 187 -4.13 -23.80 -12.05
N GLU A 188 -4.84 -23.66 -13.16
CA GLU A 188 -6.25 -24.07 -13.31
C GLU A 188 -7.17 -23.45 -12.23
N VAL A 189 -6.89 -22.19 -11.84
CA VAL A 189 -7.70 -21.45 -10.86
C VAL A 189 -8.82 -20.73 -11.59
N ASP A 190 -10.06 -21.07 -11.27
CA ASP A 190 -11.24 -20.35 -11.76
C ASP A 190 -11.37 -19.01 -11.00
N LEU A 191 -11.34 -17.92 -11.75
CA LEU A 191 -11.53 -16.56 -11.24
C LEU A 191 -12.93 -16.01 -11.57
N SER A 192 -13.81 -16.78 -12.22
CA SER A 192 -15.15 -16.32 -12.65
C SER A 192 -15.96 -15.81 -11.46
N ASN A 193 -16.48 -14.60 -11.58
CA ASN A 193 -17.23 -13.88 -10.55
C ASN A 193 -16.41 -13.50 -9.29
N GLU A 194 -15.10 -13.72 -9.31
CA GLU A 194 -14.21 -13.24 -8.23
C GLU A 194 -13.88 -11.75 -8.42
N GLU A 195 -13.75 -11.05 -7.31
CA GLU A 195 -13.35 -9.63 -7.29
C GLU A 195 -11.84 -9.49 -7.06
N ALA A 196 -11.25 -8.51 -7.73
CA ALA A 196 -9.89 -8.06 -7.49
C ALA A 196 -9.83 -6.53 -7.43
N LEU A 197 -8.76 -6.00 -6.84
CA LEU A 197 -8.49 -4.57 -6.84
C LEU A 197 -7.24 -4.27 -7.67
N MET A 198 -7.36 -3.27 -8.53
CA MET A 198 -6.23 -2.65 -9.22
C MET A 198 -5.90 -1.34 -8.53
N ILE A 199 -4.67 -1.19 -8.05
CA ILE A 199 -4.21 0.00 -7.31
C ILE A 199 -3.10 0.67 -8.09
N GLY A 200 -3.46 1.74 -8.79
CA GLY A 200 -2.55 2.60 -9.52
C GLY A 200 -1.94 3.67 -8.61
N TYR A 201 -0.67 3.98 -8.84
CA TYR A 201 0.01 5.11 -8.23
C TYR A 201 0.92 5.76 -9.27
N GLY A 202 0.86 7.07 -9.40
CA GLY A 202 1.66 7.86 -10.34
C GLY A 202 2.54 8.91 -9.65
N SER A 203 3.57 9.38 -10.35
CA SER A 203 4.37 10.52 -9.91
C SER A 203 3.50 11.78 -9.91
N GLY A 204 3.49 12.50 -8.80
CA GLY A 204 2.59 13.63 -8.54
C GLY A 204 1.55 13.29 -7.49
N ASP A 205 1.79 12.18 -6.77
CA ASP A 205 1.00 11.71 -5.62
C ASP A 205 -0.47 11.43 -5.96
N ALA A 206 -0.74 11.04 -7.23
CA ALA A 206 -2.03 10.58 -7.68
C ALA A 206 -2.12 9.06 -7.55
N ALA A 207 -3.16 8.57 -6.89
CA ALA A 207 -3.45 7.15 -6.77
C ALA A 207 -4.94 6.89 -7.01
N GLU A 208 -5.26 5.69 -7.49
CA GLU A 208 -6.63 5.26 -7.72
C GLU A 208 -6.77 3.77 -7.41
N VAL A 209 -7.89 3.39 -6.82
CA VAL A 209 -8.28 1.99 -6.59
C VAL A 209 -9.50 1.67 -7.44
N ILE A 210 -9.36 0.67 -8.30
CA ILE A 210 -10.40 0.23 -9.23
C ILE A 210 -10.78 -1.20 -8.87
N PRO A 211 -11.99 -1.45 -8.35
CA PRO A 211 -12.50 -2.81 -8.22
C PRO A 211 -12.82 -3.38 -9.61
N ILE A 212 -12.44 -4.63 -9.83
CA ILE A 212 -12.72 -5.37 -11.06
C ILE A 212 -13.34 -6.72 -10.72
N THR A 213 -14.24 -7.19 -11.56
CA THR A 213 -14.83 -8.54 -11.47
C THR A 213 -14.44 -9.31 -12.72
N PHE A 214 -13.95 -10.52 -12.54
CA PHE A 214 -13.66 -11.43 -13.66
C PHE A 214 -14.97 -12.06 -14.17
N VAL A 215 -15.18 -12.03 -15.47
CA VAL A 215 -16.37 -12.56 -16.14
C VAL A 215 -15.99 -13.61 -17.15
#